data_4105744a2ce497529235c1322060420f
#
_entry.id   4105744a2ce497529235c1322060420f
#
_cell.length_a   1.000
_cell.length_b   1.000
_cell.length_c   1.000
_cell.angle_alpha   90.00
_cell.angle_beta   90.00
_cell.angle_gamma   90.00
#
_symmetry.space_group_name_H-M   'P 1'
#
loop_
_entity.id
_entity.type
_entity.pdbx_description
1 polymer ?
#
loop_
_entity_poly.entity_id
_entity_poly.type
_entity_poly.pdbx_seq_one_letter_code
_entity_poly.pdbx_strand_id
1 'polypeptide(L)'
;MYSEEDLLPISALQHLAFCERQWGLIYLEQVWRENVLTLEGKFLHEKAHKEDGESRGDVRIVRALRLHSFRLGLVGQADVVEFPAGGLAGRPPKIVEYKSGKPKAVDCDEVQLCAQ
;
A
#
# COMPACT_ATOMS: atom_id res chain seq x y z
N MET A 1 22.28 2.38 -5.87
CA MET A 1 20.83 2.59 -6.10
C MET A 1 20.29 1.48 -6.97
N TYR A 2 19.07 1.09 -6.74
CA TYR A 2 18.38 0.08 -7.54
C TYR A 2 17.90 0.69 -8.86
N SER A 3 17.84 -0.12 -9.92
CA SER A 3 17.21 0.27 -11.20
C SER A 3 15.70 0.02 -11.16
N GLU A 4 14.96 0.48 -12.16
CA GLU A 4 13.51 0.20 -12.25
C GLU A 4 13.19 -1.30 -12.28
N GLU A 5 14.06 -2.08 -12.94
CA GLU A 5 13.89 -3.54 -13.07
C GLU A 5 14.12 -4.29 -11.76
N ASP A 6 14.81 -3.66 -10.80
CA ASP A 6 15.11 -4.27 -9.50
C ASP A 6 14.06 -3.95 -8.43
N LEU A 7 13.11 -3.06 -8.72
CA LEU A 7 12.14 -2.62 -7.72
C LEU A 7 11.17 -3.74 -7.34
N LEU A 8 11.06 -3.97 -6.04
CA LEU A 8 10.12 -4.93 -5.48
C LEU A 8 8.83 -4.24 -5.05
N PRO A 9 7.67 -4.88 -5.24
CA PRO A 9 6.42 -4.30 -4.76
C PRO A 9 6.38 -4.23 -3.23
N ILE A 10 5.92 -3.11 -2.70
CA ILE A 10 5.77 -2.91 -1.24
C ILE A 10 4.88 -4.00 -0.63
N SER A 11 3.85 -4.45 -1.35
CA SER A 11 2.99 -5.55 -0.92
C SER A 11 3.76 -6.86 -0.67
N ALA A 12 4.90 -7.08 -1.33
CA ALA A 12 5.74 -8.24 -1.07
C ALA A 12 6.29 -8.27 0.35
N LEU A 13 6.58 -7.11 0.94
CA LEU A 13 7.01 -7.01 2.34
C LEU A 13 5.90 -7.43 3.29
N GLN A 14 4.69 -7.00 3.04
CA GLN A 14 3.52 -7.37 3.83
C GLN A 14 3.28 -8.89 3.78
N HIS A 15 3.30 -9.46 2.57
CA HIS A 15 3.11 -10.90 2.38
C HIS A 15 4.20 -11.73 3.08
N LEU A 16 5.47 -11.31 2.99
CA LEU A 16 6.58 -11.99 3.64
C LEU A 16 6.45 -11.92 5.17
N ALA A 17 6.13 -10.75 5.71
CA ALA A 17 5.95 -10.56 7.15
C ALA A 17 4.74 -11.32 7.70
N PHE A 18 3.71 -11.51 6.87
CA PHE A 18 2.53 -12.29 7.23
C PHE A 18 2.82 -13.79 7.22
N CYS A 19 3.40 -14.31 6.13
CA CYS A 19 3.66 -15.73 5.97
C CYS A 19 4.68 -15.97 4.85
N GLU A 20 5.85 -16.50 5.20
CA GLU A 20 6.90 -16.81 4.22
C GLU A 20 6.43 -17.79 3.14
N ARG A 21 5.61 -18.76 3.52
CA ARG A 21 5.04 -19.73 2.57
C ARG A 21 4.10 -19.05 1.57
N GLN A 22 3.24 -18.17 2.03
CA GLN A 22 2.36 -17.38 1.15
C GLN A 22 3.19 -16.55 0.18
N TRP A 23 4.23 -15.90 0.67
CA TRP A 23 5.16 -15.14 -0.17
C TRP A 23 5.78 -16.03 -1.25
N GLY A 24 6.27 -17.20 -0.87
CA GLY A 24 6.84 -18.17 -1.82
C GLY A 24 5.85 -18.63 -2.88
N LEU A 25 4.60 -18.91 -2.49
CA LEU A 25 3.55 -19.31 -3.42
C LEU A 25 3.20 -18.20 -4.41
N ILE A 26 3.15 -16.96 -3.98
CA ILE A 26 2.81 -15.82 -4.84
C ILE A 26 3.97 -15.44 -5.76
N TYR A 27 5.18 -15.28 -5.23
CA TYR A 27 6.29 -14.65 -5.95
C TYR A 27 7.27 -15.64 -6.58
N LEU A 28 7.42 -16.85 -6.04
CA LEU A 28 8.31 -17.87 -6.60
C LEU A 28 7.54 -18.90 -7.44
N GLU A 29 6.47 -19.45 -6.92
CA GLU A 29 5.68 -20.47 -7.61
C GLU A 29 4.54 -19.88 -8.44
N GLN A 30 4.20 -18.62 -8.23
CA GLN A 30 3.15 -17.87 -8.95
C GLN A 30 1.78 -18.56 -8.92
N VAL A 31 1.45 -19.17 -7.77
CA VAL A 31 0.15 -19.80 -7.52
C VAL A 31 -0.73 -18.86 -6.71
N TRP A 32 -1.88 -18.50 -7.26
CA TRP A 32 -2.85 -17.62 -6.60
C TRP A 32 -4.25 -18.20 -6.71
N ARG A 33 -4.97 -18.23 -5.57
CA ARG A 33 -6.39 -18.57 -5.53
C ARG A 33 -7.13 -17.49 -4.74
N GLU A 34 -8.15 -16.92 -5.36
CA GLU A 34 -9.02 -15.96 -4.70
C GLU A 34 -10.00 -16.66 -3.76
N ASN A 35 -10.34 -15.99 -2.67
CA ASN A 35 -11.37 -16.39 -1.72
C ASN A 35 -12.20 -15.15 -1.35
N VAL A 36 -13.23 -15.33 -0.51
CA VAL A 36 -14.13 -14.22 -0.12
C VAL A 36 -13.36 -13.05 0.49
N LEU A 37 -12.39 -13.32 1.36
CA LEU A 37 -11.61 -12.25 2.02
C LEU A 37 -10.74 -11.47 1.04
N THR A 38 -10.13 -12.15 0.05
CA THR A 38 -9.33 -11.47 -0.98
C THR A 38 -10.20 -10.64 -1.91
N LEU A 39 -11.40 -11.11 -2.23
CA LEU A 39 -12.37 -10.36 -3.03
C LEU A 39 -12.88 -9.13 -2.29
N GLU A 40 -13.20 -9.25 -1.01
CA GLU A 40 -13.60 -8.10 -0.17
C GLU A 40 -12.50 -7.04 -0.10
N GLY A 41 -11.24 -7.46 0.09
CA GLY A 41 -10.09 -6.56 0.06
C GLY A 41 -9.96 -5.84 -1.27
N LYS A 42 -10.12 -6.56 -2.38
CA LYS A 42 -10.08 -5.99 -3.73
C LYS A 42 -11.18 -4.95 -3.95
N PHE A 43 -12.41 -5.23 -3.55
CA PHE A 43 -13.51 -4.27 -3.63
C PHE A 43 -13.24 -3.01 -2.79
N LEU A 44 -12.68 -3.18 -1.61
CA LEU A 44 -12.32 -2.06 -0.73
C LEU A 44 -11.28 -1.15 -1.39
N HIS A 45 -10.24 -1.71 -1.99
CA HIS A 45 -9.23 -0.96 -2.73
C HIS A 45 -9.83 -0.27 -3.97
N GLU A 46 -10.64 -0.95 -4.75
CA GLU A 46 -11.33 -0.36 -5.90
C GLU A 46 -12.18 0.83 -5.48
N LYS A 47 -12.91 0.72 -4.38
CA LYS A 47 -13.71 1.82 -3.85
C LYS A 47 -12.82 3.00 -3.43
N ALA A 48 -11.71 2.73 -2.76
CA ALA A 48 -10.77 3.78 -2.34
C ALA A 48 -10.14 4.50 -3.54
N HIS A 49 -9.94 3.82 -4.67
CA HIS A 49 -9.30 4.36 -5.87
C HIS A 49 -10.25 5.04 -6.86
N LYS A 50 -11.56 4.82 -6.76
CA LYS A 50 -12.56 5.33 -7.71
C LYS A 50 -12.82 6.83 -7.62
N GLU A 51 -12.62 7.40 -6.46
CA GLU A 51 -12.90 8.83 -6.25
C GLU A 51 -11.66 9.64 -6.59
N ASP A 52 -11.75 10.51 -7.59
CA ASP A 52 -10.69 11.45 -7.93
C ASP A 52 -10.41 12.41 -6.77
N GLY A 53 -9.22 13.04 -6.81
CA GLY A 53 -8.72 13.90 -5.76
C GLY A 53 -9.78 14.83 -5.17
N GLU A 54 -9.88 14.80 -3.85
CA GLU A 54 -10.86 15.50 -3.06
C GLU A 54 -10.16 16.51 -2.15
N SER A 55 -10.81 17.64 -1.89
CA SER A 55 -10.35 18.60 -0.89
C SER A 55 -11.36 18.69 0.23
N ARG A 56 -10.90 18.48 1.47
CA ARG A 56 -11.70 18.66 2.68
C ARG A 56 -11.08 19.78 3.53
N GLY A 57 -11.66 20.99 3.43
CA GLY A 57 -11.08 22.16 4.07
C GLY A 57 -9.70 22.45 3.53
N ASP A 58 -8.70 22.44 4.41
CA ASP A 58 -7.29 22.69 4.07
C ASP A 58 -6.50 21.42 3.68
N VAL A 59 -7.18 20.28 3.57
CA VAL A 59 -6.52 19.00 3.27
C VAL A 59 -6.83 18.58 1.84
N ARG A 60 -5.79 18.32 1.05
CA ARG A 60 -5.91 17.73 -0.27
C ARG A 60 -5.77 16.21 -0.16
N ILE A 61 -6.75 15.49 -0.70
CA ILE A 61 -6.77 14.03 -0.71
C ILE A 61 -6.42 13.53 -2.10
N VAL A 62 -5.41 12.68 -2.20
CA VAL A 62 -5.01 12.01 -3.45
C VAL A 62 -5.19 10.51 -3.28
N ARG A 63 -5.82 9.88 -4.27
CA ARG A 63 -6.09 8.45 -4.28
C ARG A 63 -5.21 7.72 -5.27
N ALA A 64 -4.86 6.47 -4.96
CA ALA A 64 -4.05 5.62 -5.83
C ALA A 64 -2.72 6.27 -6.23
N LEU A 65 -2.05 6.91 -5.29
CA LEU A 65 -0.77 7.59 -5.53
C LEU A 65 0.34 6.56 -5.70
N ARG A 66 1.03 6.61 -6.84
CA ARG A 66 2.19 5.75 -7.07
C ARG A 66 3.39 6.21 -6.26
N LEU A 67 4.04 5.26 -5.62
CA LEU A 67 5.21 5.47 -4.78
C LEU A 67 6.37 4.64 -5.30
N HIS A 68 7.56 5.19 -5.28
CA HIS A 68 8.78 4.42 -5.55
C HIS A 68 9.97 5.00 -4.81
N SER A 69 10.95 4.16 -4.56
CA SER A 69 12.23 4.56 -3.96
C SER A 69 13.35 3.72 -4.56
N PHE A 70 14.17 4.34 -5.37
CA PHE A 70 15.36 3.67 -5.92
C PHE A 70 16.40 3.37 -4.84
N ARG A 71 16.40 4.11 -3.74
CA ARG A 71 17.29 3.85 -2.61
C ARG A 71 16.91 2.58 -1.86
N LEU A 72 15.61 2.37 -1.68
CA LEU A 72 15.09 1.20 -0.96
C LEU A 72 14.78 0.02 -1.87
N GLY A 73 14.78 0.23 -3.19
CA GLY A 73 14.38 -0.79 -4.16
C GLY A 73 12.91 -1.16 -4.10
N LEU A 74 12.04 -0.20 -3.79
CA LEU A 74 10.62 -0.45 -3.58
C LEU A 74 9.74 0.37 -4.51
N VAL A 75 8.63 -0.23 -4.92
CA VAL A 75 7.57 0.39 -5.71
C VAL A 75 6.20 -0.04 -5.17
N GLY A 76 5.22 0.85 -5.23
CA GLY A 76 3.88 0.53 -4.78
C GLY A 76 2.87 1.61 -5.09
N GLN A 77 1.72 1.49 -4.47
CA GLN A 77 0.64 2.45 -4.61
C GLN A 77 -0.05 2.63 -3.26
N ALA A 78 -0.14 3.88 -2.80
CA ALA A 78 -0.90 4.21 -1.60
C ALA A 78 -2.38 4.36 -1.95
N ASP A 79 -3.26 3.79 -1.14
CA ASP A 79 -4.70 3.91 -1.37
C ASP A 79 -5.16 5.36 -1.28
N VAL A 80 -4.78 6.04 -0.21
CA VAL A 80 -5.11 7.43 0.04
C VAL A 80 -3.92 8.14 0.69
N VAL A 81 -3.61 9.33 0.21
CA VAL A 81 -2.63 10.23 0.82
C VAL A 81 -3.28 11.57 1.09
N GLU A 82 -3.23 12.02 2.33
CA GLU A 82 -3.74 13.32 2.76
C GLU A 82 -2.58 14.32 2.83
N PHE A 83 -2.65 15.39 2.06
CA PHE A 83 -1.69 16.48 2.08
C PHE A 83 -2.29 17.67 2.83
N PRO A 84 -1.76 18.00 4.03
CA PRO A 84 -2.25 19.15 4.79
C PRO A 84 -1.84 20.49 4.13
N ALA A 85 -2.58 21.54 4.42
CA ALA A 85 -2.27 22.88 3.94
C ALA A 85 -0.91 23.36 4.42
N GLY A 86 -0.24 24.21 3.63
CA GLY A 86 1.08 24.75 3.92
C GLY A 86 2.24 24.00 3.27
N GLY A 87 1.94 22.98 2.46
CA GLY A 87 2.95 22.20 1.72
C GLY A 87 3.89 21.42 2.64
N LEU A 88 5.07 21.07 2.11
CA LEU A 88 6.07 20.27 2.83
C LEU A 88 6.67 20.98 4.05
N ALA A 89 6.50 22.29 4.18
CA ALA A 89 7.04 23.08 5.30
C ALA A 89 6.18 22.98 6.58
N GLY A 90 4.95 22.48 6.48
CA GLY A 90 4.02 22.39 7.60
C GLY A 90 4.00 21.02 8.25
N ARG A 91 3.05 20.19 7.83
CA ARG A 91 2.86 18.83 8.34
C ARG A 91 3.18 17.80 7.26
N PRO A 92 3.77 16.66 7.63
CA PRO A 92 4.05 15.62 6.66
C PRO A 92 2.75 15.06 6.06
N PRO A 93 2.80 14.54 4.81
CA PRO A 93 1.66 13.81 4.24
C PRO A 93 1.29 12.61 5.12
N LYS A 94 0.00 12.31 5.19
CA LYS A 94 -0.53 11.17 5.92
C LYS A 94 -0.97 10.09 4.93
N ILE A 95 -0.41 8.92 5.04
CA ILE A 95 -0.77 7.76 4.23
C ILE A 95 -1.85 6.96 4.95
N VAL A 96 -2.90 6.59 4.20
CA VAL A 96 -4.01 5.77 4.69
C VAL A 96 -4.11 4.54 3.81
N GLU A 97 -3.95 3.37 4.40
CA GLU A 97 -4.04 2.07 3.73
C GLU A 97 -5.29 1.33 4.20
N TYR A 98 -6.11 0.86 3.25
CA TYR A 98 -7.31 0.10 3.55
C TYR A 98 -7.00 -1.39 3.65
N LYS A 99 -7.50 -2.02 4.71
CA LYS A 99 -7.41 -3.46 4.93
C LYS A 99 -8.78 -3.99 5.33
N SER A 100 -9.18 -5.14 4.77
CA SER A 100 -10.39 -5.84 5.17
C SER A 100 -10.11 -6.83 6.29
N GLY A 101 -11.15 -7.18 7.04
CA GLY A 101 -11.08 -8.16 8.13
C GLY A 101 -10.63 -7.57 9.46
N LYS A 102 -10.29 -8.45 10.39
CA LYS A 102 -9.82 -8.09 11.72
C LYS A 102 -8.32 -7.75 11.70
N PRO A 103 -7.85 -6.93 12.65
CA PRO A 103 -6.42 -6.74 12.83
C PRO A 103 -5.69 -8.08 12.99
N LYS A 104 -4.56 -8.22 12.30
CA LYS A 104 -3.77 -9.45 12.32
C LYS A 104 -2.92 -9.53 13.60
N ALA A 105 -2.63 -10.75 14.04
CA ALA A 105 -1.77 -10.99 15.22
C ALA A 105 -0.31 -10.58 14.97
N VAL A 106 0.12 -10.52 13.70
CA VAL A 106 1.46 -10.10 13.29
C VAL A 106 1.42 -8.69 12.70
N ASP A 107 2.55 -8.00 12.69
CA ASP A 107 2.68 -6.60 12.30
C ASP A 107 2.85 -6.37 10.80
N CYS A 108 2.39 -7.31 9.97
CA CYS A 108 2.59 -7.26 8.51
C CYS A 108 1.99 -6.02 7.85
N ASP A 109 0.84 -5.56 8.32
CA ASP A 109 0.17 -4.38 7.77
C ASP A 109 0.90 -3.09 8.17
N GLU A 110 1.41 -3.03 9.40
CA GLU A 110 2.25 -1.92 9.88
C GLU A 110 3.58 -1.86 9.13
N VAL A 111 4.19 -2.99 8.81
CA VAL A 111 5.40 -3.07 8.00
C VAL A 111 5.15 -2.47 6.60
N GLN A 112 4.04 -2.82 5.97
CA GLN A 112 3.65 -2.27 4.67
C GLN A 112 3.46 -0.75 4.74
N LEU A 113 2.73 -0.27 5.73
CA LEU A 113 2.47 1.15 5.93
C LEU A 113 3.76 1.93 6.21
N CYS A 114 4.66 1.37 7.00
CA CYS A 114 5.97 1.95 7.27
C CYS A 114 6.82 2.07 5.99
N ALA A 115 6.75 1.08 5.10
CA ALA A 115 7.48 1.09 3.84
C ALA A 115 6.94 2.11 2.84
N GLN A 116 5.64 2.40 2.90
CA GLN A 116 5.02 3.45 2.09
C GLN A 116 5.53 4.84 2.49
#